data_74ecf9dada9e7ee262f23060032ea2b7
#
_entry.id   74ecf9dada9e7ee262f23060032ea2b7
#
_cell.length_a   1.000
_cell.length_b   1.000
_cell.length_c   1.000
_cell.angle_alpha   90.00
_cell.angle_beta   90.00
_cell.angle_gamma   90.00
#
_symmetry.space_group_name_H-M   'P 1'
#
loop_
_entity.id
_entity.type
_entity.pdbx_description
1 polymer ?
#
loop_
_entity_poly.entity_id
_entity_poly.type
_entity_poly.pdbx_seq_one_letter_code
_entity_poly.pdbx_strand_id
1 'polypeptide(L)'
;WDLTIGSVFRIHPVYGINPIEDFWTPGENTFQDLAEDFGYASEQWVQGFYTDQNWYDVSSGDSILIATSNDEFYNWWFGDAVARFNEQELDKLGMQKELSAVVGLAYYKYTPTLWIHGWFNCLPYHYGLDDYSYDYEGSTIEWDAGLVFGTRVTKNLGLFVEGTHMKYWGKKIYEVKFGFNYLIF
;
A
#
# COMPACT_ATOMS: atom_id res chain seq x y z
N TRP A 1 -28.68 2.54 -17.33
CA TRP A 1 -27.28 2.44 -17.68
C TRP A 1 -26.69 3.83 -17.84
N ASP A 2 -25.51 4.05 -17.27
CA ASP A 2 -24.80 5.31 -17.40
C ASP A 2 -23.41 5.03 -17.98
N LEU A 3 -23.01 5.85 -18.97
CA LEU A 3 -21.67 5.83 -19.54
C LEU A 3 -20.89 7.03 -18.97
N THR A 4 -19.73 6.77 -18.42
CA THR A 4 -18.81 7.80 -17.93
C THR A 4 -17.62 7.90 -18.88
N ILE A 5 -17.31 9.13 -19.32
CA ILE A 5 -16.07 9.48 -20.01
C ILE A 5 -15.53 10.72 -19.32
N GLY A 6 -14.29 10.66 -18.87
CA GLY A 6 -13.72 11.75 -18.11
C GLY A 6 -12.23 11.56 -17.83
N SER A 7 -11.77 12.30 -16.85
CA SER A 7 -10.41 12.20 -16.33
C SER A 7 -10.40 12.25 -14.81
N VAL A 8 -9.40 11.62 -14.23
CA VAL A 8 -9.10 11.64 -12.80
C VAL A 8 -7.71 12.21 -12.62
N PHE A 9 -7.59 13.22 -11.76
CA PHE A 9 -6.31 13.69 -11.26
C PHE A 9 -6.06 13.10 -9.88
N ARG A 10 -4.91 12.46 -9.70
CA ARG A 10 -4.51 11.82 -8.45
C ARG A 10 -3.19 12.38 -7.96
N ILE A 11 -3.07 12.45 -6.64
CA ILE A 11 -1.81 12.74 -5.95
C ILE A 11 -1.63 11.62 -4.93
N HIS A 12 -0.56 10.90 -5.01
CA HIS A 12 -0.31 9.73 -4.17
C HIS A 12 1.19 9.52 -3.94
N PRO A 13 1.59 8.81 -2.89
CA PRO A 13 2.95 8.32 -2.78
C PRO A 13 3.30 7.41 -3.96
N VAL A 14 4.57 7.23 -4.22
CA VAL A 14 5.01 6.27 -5.23
C VAL A 14 4.75 4.85 -4.75
N TYR A 15 4.14 4.02 -5.60
CA TYR A 15 3.84 2.63 -5.30
C TYR A 15 4.59 1.69 -6.25
N GLY A 16 4.85 0.47 -5.78
CA GLY A 16 5.42 -0.59 -6.60
C GLY A 16 6.94 -0.52 -6.77
N ILE A 17 7.60 0.48 -6.17
CA ILE A 17 9.06 0.56 -6.12
C ILE A 17 9.54 -0.17 -4.88
N ASN A 18 10.59 -0.95 -5.07
CA ASN A 18 11.34 -1.58 -4.00
C ASN A 18 12.79 -1.06 -4.05
N PRO A 19 13.10 0.05 -3.36
CA PRO A 19 14.43 0.67 -3.46
C PRO A 19 15.58 -0.28 -3.11
N ILE A 20 15.33 -1.30 -2.29
CA ILE A 20 16.33 -2.28 -1.91
C ILE A 20 16.76 -3.18 -3.08
N GLU A 21 15.90 -3.37 -4.09
CA GLU A 21 16.26 -4.14 -5.28
C GLU A 21 17.29 -3.38 -6.12
N ASP A 22 17.15 -2.05 -6.21
CA ASP A 22 18.07 -1.17 -6.93
C ASP A 22 19.41 -1.01 -6.18
N PHE A 23 19.36 -1.01 -4.84
CA PHE A 23 20.55 -0.99 -3.99
C PHE A 23 21.42 -2.23 -4.17
N TRP A 24 20.78 -3.35 -4.47
CA TRP A 24 21.42 -4.65 -4.60
C TRP A 24 22.09 -4.86 -5.97
N THR A 25 23.09 -4.08 -6.28
CA THR A 25 23.91 -4.34 -7.46
C THR A 25 24.98 -5.38 -7.11
N PRO A 26 25.00 -6.56 -7.76
CA PRO A 26 26.00 -7.58 -7.47
C PRO A 26 27.43 -7.05 -7.60
N GLY A 27 28.18 -7.09 -6.51
CA GLY A 27 29.57 -6.67 -6.43
C GLY A 27 29.83 -5.21 -6.07
N GLU A 28 28.79 -4.39 -5.91
CA GLU A 28 28.89 -2.98 -5.51
C GLU A 28 28.54 -2.76 -4.04
N ASN A 29 27.44 -3.37 -3.57
CA ASN A 29 26.98 -3.19 -2.20
C ASN A 29 26.76 -4.54 -1.50
N THR A 30 26.99 -4.57 -0.22
CA THR A 30 26.80 -5.75 0.64
C THR A 30 25.72 -5.49 1.70
N PHE A 31 25.27 -6.56 2.34
CA PHE A 31 24.39 -6.45 3.52
C PHE A 31 25.04 -5.67 4.66
N GLN A 32 26.35 -5.76 4.76
CA GLN A 32 27.10 -5.05 5.78
C GLN A 32 27.04 -3.54 5.50
N ASP A 33 27.25 -3.11 4.26
CA ASP A 33 27.19 -1.70 3.88
C ASP A 33 25.81 -1.11 4.20
N LEU A 34 24.73 -1.84 3.86
CA LEU A 34 23.38 -1.41 4.19
C LEU A 34 23.16 -1.28 5.70
N ALA A 35 23.62 -2.26 6.47
CA ALA A 35 23.44 -2.27 7.90
C ALA A 35 24.31 -1.21 8.60
N GLU A 36 25.52 -0.92 8.08
CA GLU A 36 26.40 0.12 8.59
C GLU A 36 25.84 1.52 8.31
N ASP A 37 25.25 1.75 7.14
CA ASP A 37 24.76 3.06 6.73
C ASP A 37 23.37 3.37 7.30
N PHE A 38 22.49 2.39 7.41
CA PHE A 38 21.07 2.58 7.72
C PHE A 38 20.58 1.81 8.95
N GLY A 39 21.36 0.86 9.47
CA GLY A 39 20.96 0.08 10.63
C GLY A 39 20.93 0.91 11.92
N TYR A 40 20.18 0.40 12.89
CA TYR A 40 20.05 1.03 14.21
C TYR A 40 21.43 1.28 14.87
N ALA A 41 22.38 0.40 14.67
CA ALA A 41 23.75 0.53 15.21
C ALA A 41 24.57 1.66 14.57
N SER A 42 24.16 2.20 13.41
CA SER A 42 24.85 3.33 12.79
C SER A 42 24.57 4.64 13.53
N GLU A 43 23.41 4.77 14.15
CA GLU A 43 22.98 5.99 14.86
C GLU A 43 23.04 5.85 16.39
N GLN A 44 22.96 4.64 16.90
CA GLN A 44 22.88 4.36 18.33
C GLN A 44 23.85 3.25 18.70
N TRP A 45 24.47 3.38 19.87
CA TRP A 45 25.39 2.38 20.36
C TRP A 45 24.64 1.12 20.80
N VAL A 46 24.82 0.05 20.02
CA VAL A 46 24.42 -1.29 20.43
C VAL A 46 25.65 -2.00 20.99
N GLN A 47 25.59 -2.35 22.25
CA GLN A 47 26.65 -3.10 22.90
C GLN A 47 26.19 -4.53 23.10
N GLY A 48 26.85 -5.46 22.40
CA GLY A 48 26.70 -6.89 22.67
C GLY A 48 27.53 -7.30 23.86
N PHE A 49 26.96 -7.87 24.88
CA PHE A 49 27.67 -8.53 25.98
C PHE A 49 27.80 -10.02 25.66
N TYR A 50 28.99 -10.45 25.42
CA TYR A 50 29.32 -11.79 24.92
C TYR A 50 29.09 -12.95 25.91
N THR A 51 28.62 -12.70 27.11
CA THR A 51 28.54 -13.75 28.14
C THR A 51 27.37 -14.71 27.97
N ASP A 52 26.24 -14.28 27.33
CA ASP A 52 25.04 -15.12 27.21
C ASP A 52 24.35 -15.02 25.82
N GLN A 53 25.07 -14.56 24.78
CA GLN A 53 24.48 -14.29 23.45
C GLN A 53 23.34 -13.27 23.42
N ASN A 54 23.16 -12.52 24.50
CA ASN A 54 22.16 -11.48 24.57
C ASN A 54 22.71 -10.16 24.07
N TRP A 55 21.88 -9.44 23.30
CA TRP A 55 22.18 -8.12 22.77
C TRP A 55 21.29 -7.07 23.44
N TYR A 56 21.91 -5.97 23.85
CA TYR A 56 21.22 -4.89 24.56
C TYR A 56 21.48 -3.55 23.87
N ASP A 57 20.41 -2.74 23.76
CA ASP A 57 20.54 -1.32 23.48
C ASP A 57 20.86 -0.58 24.78
N VAL A 58 21.94 0.17 24.79
CA VAL A 58 22.39 0.97 25.93
C VAL A 58 22.42 2.49 25.64
N SER A 59 21.88 2.90 24.49
CA SER A 59 21.93 4.29 24.03
C SER A 59 21.17 5.26 24.94
N SER A 60 20.11 4.79 25.59
CA SER A 60 19.28 5.58 26.51
C SER A 60 19.84 5.64 27.95
N GLY A 61 20.94 4.97 28.23
CA GLY A 61 21.48 4.78 29.59
C GLY A 61 20.86 3.59 30.34
N ASP A 62 19.79 3.03 29.84
CA ASP A 62 19.19 1.79 30.30
C ASP A 62 19.60 0.63 29.36
N SER A 63 19.67 -0.59 29.89
CA SER A 63 19.96 -1.77 29.07
C SER A 63 18.65 -2.42 28.65
N ILE A 64 18.26 -2.23 27.39
CA ILE A 64 17.07 -2.84 26.81
C ILE A 64 17.46 -4.07 26.01
N LEU A 65 16.96 -5.25 26.39
CA LEU A 65 17.22 -6.50 25.67
C LEU A 65 16.60 -6.41 24.26
N ILE A 66 17.45 -6.60 23.21
CA ILE A 66 17.05 -6.55 21.80
C ILE A 66 16.92 -7.97 21.23
N ALA A 67 17.88 -8.84 21.54
CA ALA A 67 17.95 -10.19 20.99
C ALA A 67 18.61 -11.15 21.97
N THR A 68 18.20 -12.41 21.91
CA THR A 68 18.71 -13.49 22.77
C THR A 68 19.69 -14.42 22.04
N SER A 69 19.96 -14.14 20.79
CA SER A 69 20.96 -14.84 19.96
C SER A 69 21.56 -13.91 18.91
N ASN A 70 22.69 -14.32 18.36
CA ASN A 70 23.31 -13.58 17.25
C ASN A 70 22.39 -13.58 16.00
N ASP A 71 21.78 -14.70 15.68
CA ASP A 71 20.91 -14.80 14.50
C ASP A 71 19.67 -13.89 14.64
N GLU A 72 19.08 -13.81 15.82
CA GLU A 72 17.97 -12.91 16.12
C GLU A 72 18.41 -11.45 16.01
N PHE A 73 19.58 -11.12 16.55
CA PHE A 73 20.14 -9.78 16.45
C PHE A 73 20.41 -9.37 14.99
N TYR A 74 21.08 -10.21 14.21
CA TYR A 74 21.36 -9.90 12.80
C TYR A 74 20.08 -9.75 11.97
N ASN A 75 19.08 -10.57 12.19
CA ASN A 75 17.79 -10.44 11.52
C ASN A 75 17.07 -9.14 11.89
N TRP A 76 17.11 -8.77 13.16
CA TRP A 76 16.53 -7.52 13.63
C TRP A 76 17.29 -6.31 13.05
N TRP A 77 18.61 -6.30 13.16
CA TRP A 77 19.47 -5.22 12.69
C TRP A 77 19.34 -5.01 11.19
N PHE A 78 19.39 -6.07 10.42
CA PHE A 78 19.21 -6.01 8.98
C PHE A 78 17.79 -5.57 8.59
N GLY A 79 16.78 -6.10 9.24
CA GLY A 79 15.38 -5.69 9.01
C GLY A 79 15.15 -4.21 9.29
N ASP A 80 15.74 -3.67 10.34
CA ASP A 80 15.70 -2.24 10.66
C ASP A 80 16.43 -1.40 9.59
N ALA A 81 17.60 -1.81 9.14
CA ALA A 81 18.37 -1.15 8.09
C ALA A 81 17.57 -1.07 6.77
N VAL A 82 16.97 -2.18 6.36
CA VAL A 82 16.10 -2.24 5.15
C VAL A 82 14.91 -1.31 5.29
N ALA A 83 14.24 -1.30 6.45
CA ALA A 83 13.09 -0.44 6.69
C ALA A 83 13.46 1.05 6.59
N ARG A 84 14.54 1.47 7.23
CA ARG A 84 15.04 2.85 7.21
C ARG A 84 15.49 3.27 5.81
N PHE A 85 16.23 2.40 5.11
CA PHE A 85 16.63 2.65 3.73
C PHE A 85 15.41 2.88 2.84
N ASN A 86 14.43 1.98 2.88
CA ASN A 86 13.22 2.11 2.09
C ASN A 86 12.43 3.37 2.43
N GLU A 87 12.30 3.71 3.71
CA GLU A 87 11.62 4.94 4.14
C GLU A 87 12.33 6.18 3.56
N GLN A 88 13.66 6.27 3.69
CA GLN A 88 14.42 7.40 3.19
C GLN A 88 14.38 7.51 1.66
N GLU A 89 14.49 6.41 0.94
CA GLU A 89 14.44 6.43 -0.52
C GLU A 89 13.03 6.73 -1.04
N LEU A 90 11.99 6.18 -0.43
CA LEU A 90 10.60 6.51 -0.79
C LEU A 90 10.25 7.96 -0.47
N ASP A 91 10.75 8.51 0.64
CA ASP A 91 10.55 9.92 0.98
C ASP A 91 11.20 10.87 -0.04
N LYS A 92 12.35 10.49 -0.62
CA LYS A 92 12.99 11.27 -1.70
C LYS A 92 12.14 11.34 -2.97
N LEU A 93 11.32 10.32 -3.24
CA LEU A 93 10.44 10.27 -4.40
C LEU A 93 9.23 11.20 -4.26
N GLY A 94 8.83 11.50 -3.01
CA GLY A 94 7.75 12.43 -2.71
C GLY A 94 6.39 11.96 -3.23
N MET A 95 5.56 12.95 -3.59
CA MET A 95 4.20 12.71 -4.06
C MET A 95 4.15 12.74 -5.59
N GLN A 96 3.68 11.66 -6.17
CA GLN A 96 3.41 11.54 -7.60
C GLN A 96 2.12 12.25 -7.98
N LYS A 97 2.10 12.88 -9.14
CA LYS A 97 0.92 13.52 -9.72
C LYS A 97 0.62 12.88 -11.06
N GLU A 98 -0.57 12.39 -11.23
CA GLU A 98 -0.99 11.79 -12.49
C GLU A 98 -2.36 12.27 -12.94
N LEU A 99 -2.56 12.32 -14.25
CA LEU A 99 -3.82 12.54 -14.90
C LEU A 99 -4.19 11.31 -15.73
N SER A 100 -5.27 10.64 -15.39
CA SER A 100 -5.70 9.42 -16.06
C SER A 100 -6.99 9.65 -16.84
N ALA A 101 -7.09 9.10 -18.04
CA ALA A 101 -8.35 9.01 -18.75
C ALA A 101 -9.25 7.93 -18.12
N VAL A 102 -10.55 8.17 -18.05
CA VAL A 102 -11.53 7.24 -17.49
C VAL A 102 -12.62 6.95 -18.51
N VAL A 103 -12.92 5.67 -18.68
CA VAL A 103 -14.11 5.19 -19.37
C VAL A 103 -14.82 4.22 -18.44
N GLY A 104 -16.07 4.49 -18.13
CA GLY A 104 -16.84 3.70 -17.18
C GLY A 104 -18.27 3.38 -17.64
N LEU A 105 -18.80 2.31 -17.09
CA LEU A 105 -20.18 1.89 -17.28
C LEU A 105 -20.79 1.58 -15.91
N ALA A 106 -22.00 2.12 -15.67
CA ALA A 106 -22.75 1.81 -14.46
C ALA A 106 -24.16 1.33 -14.77
N TYR A 107 -24.65 0.47 -13.89
CA TYR A 107 -26.01 -0.05 -13.94
C TYR A 107 -26.70 0.17 -12.61
N TYR A 108 -27.90 0.71 -12.67
CA TYR A 108 -28.77 0.94 -11.51
C TYR A 108 -30.11 0.25 -11.71
N LYS A 109 -30.57 -0.42 -10.68
CA LYS A 109 -31.93 -0.92 -10.60
C LYS A 109 -32.48 -0.65 -9.21
N TYR A 110 -33.58 0.10 -9.16
CA TYR A 110 -34.29 0.44 -7.93
C TYR A 110 -35.72 -0.09 -7.99
N THR A 111 -36.13 -0.71 -6.91
CA THR A 111 -37.51 -1.09 -6.64
C THR A 111 -37.88 -0.60 -5.24
N PRO A 112 -39.14 -0.64 -4.81
CA PRO A 112 -39.53 -0.21 -3.46
C PRO A 112 -38.83 -0.95 -2.33
N THR A 113 -38.33 -2.17 -2.57
CA THR A 113 -37.72 -3.04 -1.54
C THR A 113 -36.28 -3.39 -1.83
N LEU A 114 -35.80 -3.23 -3.04
CA LEU A 114 -34.49 -3.69 -3.48
C LEU A 114 -33.81 -2.62 -4.32
N TRP A 115 -32.48 -2.46 -4.12
CA TRP A 115 -31.64 -1.71 -5.06
C TRP A 115 -30.38 -2.47 -5.41
N ILE A 116 -29.97 -2.32 -6.65
CA ILE A 116 -28.72 -2.87 -7.18
C ILE A 116 -28.01 -1.72 -7.89
N HIS A 117 -26.73 -1.57 -7.61
CA HIS A 117 -25.83 -0.66 -8.32
C HIS A 117 -24.56 -1.42 -8.64
N GLY A 118 -24.23 -1.54 -9.90
CA GLY A 118 -22.98 -2.11 -10.38
C GLY A 118 -22.22 -1.11 -11.24
N TRP A 119 -20.92 -1.10 -11.17
CA TRP A 119 -20.08 -0.25 -12.03
C TRP A 119 -18.80 -0.97 -12.43
N PHE A 120 -18.25 -0.50 -13.53
CA PHE A 120 -16.92 -0.83 -14.01
C PHE A 120 -16.30 0.43 -14.60
N ASN A 121 -15.13 0.83 -14.13
CA ASN A 121 -14.33 1.91 -14.67
C ASN A 121 -13.00 1.34 -15.15
N CYS A 122 -12.53 1.83 -16.30
CA CYS A 122 -11.24 1.51 -16.88
C CYS A 122 -10.46 2.81 -17.06
N LEU A 123 -9.19 2.79 -16.68
CA LEU A 123 -8.24 3.87 -16.83
C LEU A 123 -7.17 3.42 -17.83
N PRO A 124 -7.44 3.58 -19.14
CA PRO A 124 -6.58 3.01 -20.18
C PRO A 124 -5.31 3.83 -20.45
N TYR A 125 -5.24 5.04 -19.94
CA TYR A 125 -4.14 5.97 -20.22
C TYR A 125 -3.84 6.85 -19.01
N HIS A 126 -2.55 7.01 -18.73
CA HIS A 126 -2.01 7.84 -17.65
C HIS A 126 -0.97 8.80 -18.19
N TYR A 127 -1.03 10.05 -17.74
CA TYR A 127 -0.08 11.11 -18.08
C TYR A 127 0.56 11.65 -16.80
N GLY A 128 1.87 11.95 -16.86
CA GLY A 128 2.62 12.49 -15.73
C GLY A 128 3.32 11.45 -14.88
N LEU A 129 3.39 10.22 -15.37
CA LEU A 129 4.16 9.14 -14.77
C LEU A 129 5.44 8.96 -15.60
N ASP A 130 6.43 9.75 -15.27
CA ASP A 130 7.76 9.58 -15.84
C ASP A 130 8.43 8.40 -15.13
N ASP A 131 8.87 7.39 -15.89
CA ASP A 131 9.75 6.27 -15.55
C ASP A 131 9.28 5.24 -14.50
N TYR A 132 8.17 5.45 -13.81
CA TYR A 132 7.63 4.40 -12.97
C TYR A 132 6.85 3.43 -13.85
N SER A 133 7.56 2.42 -14.31
CA SER A 133 6.94 1.37 -15.06
C SER A 133 5.83 0.76 -14.19
N TYR A 134 4.61 0.92 -14.61
CA TYR A 134 3.48 0.08 -14.22
C TYR A 134 3.72 -1.39 -14.61
N ASP A 135 4.96 -1.73 -14.82
CA ASP A 135 5.46 -3.00 -15.29
C ASP A 135 5.36 -4.12 -14.25
N TYR A 136 4.74 -3.81 -13.15
CA TYR A 136 4.26 -4.83 -12.26
C TYR A 136 3.12 -5.59 -12.97
N GLU A 137 3.44 -6.74 -13.52
CA GLU A 137 2.56 -7.64 -14.30
C GLU A 137 2.27 -7.22 -15.76
N GLY A 138 3.06 -6.33 -16.38
CA GLY A 138 2.97 -6.08 -17.84
C GLY A 138 1.69 -5.41 -18.32
N SER A 139 0.93 -4.73 -17.46
CA SER A 139 -0.29 -4.03 -17.84
C SER A 139 -0.40 -2.66 -17.22
N THR A 140 -0.37 -1.64 -18.08
CA THR A 140 -0.59 -0.23 -17.73
C THR A 140 -2.06 0.11 -17.48
N ILE A 141 -2.99 -0.81 -17.75
CA ILE A 141 -4.42 -0.57 -17.60
C ILE A 141 -4.81 -0.77 -16.15
N GLU A 142 -5.34 0.29 -15.55
CA GLU A 142 -5.99 0.25 -14.26
C GLU A 142 -7.51 0.17 -14.42
N TRP A 143 -8.18 -0.37 -13.41
CA TRP A 143 -9.62 -0.51 -13.42
C TRP A 143 -10.17 -0.69 -12.00
N ASP A 144 -11.45 -0.35 -11.85
CA ASP A 144 -12.25 -0.71 -10.69
C ASP A 144 -13.62 -1.24 -11.12
N ALA A 145 -14.12 -2.21 -10.37
CA ALA A 145 -15.44 -2.77 -10.53
C ALA A 145 -16.08 -2.96 -9.16
N GLY A 146 -17.36 -2.73 -9.07
CA GLY A 146 -18.08 -2.94 -7.82
C GLY A 146 -19.54 -3.26 -8.03
N LEU A 147 -20.12 -3.84 -6.98
CA LEU A 147 -21.52 -4.18 -6.91
C LEU A 147 -22.05 -3.88 -5.50
N VAL A 148 -23.11 -3.07 -5.45
CA VAL A 148 -23.92 -2.86 -4.26
C VAL A 148 -25.23 -3.60 -4.41
N PHE A 149 -25.56 -4.37 -3.42
CA PHE A 149 -26.87 -5.00 -3.28
C PHE A 149 -27.48 -4.57 -1.95
N GLY A 150 -28.65 -3.97 -2.00
CA GLY A 150 -29.32 -3.49 -0.81
C GLY A 150 -30.81 -3.80 -0.80
N THR A 151 -31.35 -3.93 0.40
CA THR A 151 -32.78 -4.19 0.63
C THR A 151 -33.34 -3.32 1.73
N ARG A 152 -34.60 -2.92 1.57
CA ARG A 152 -35.34 -2.21 2.61
C ARG A 152 -35.94 -3.22 3.58
N VAL A 153 -35.56 -3.12 4.86
CA VAL A 153 -36.08 -3.98 5.94
C VAL A 153 -37.33 -3.37 6.58
N THR A 154 -37.36 -2.05 6.76
CA THR A 154 -38.53 -1.30 7.25
C THR A 154 -38.73 -0.05 6.38
N LYS A 155 -39.73 0.76 6.69
CA LYS A 155 -39.95 2.03 6.00
C LYS A 155 -38.73 2.95 6.05
N ASN A 156 -37.99 2.91 7.15
CA ASN A 156 -36.89 3.81 7.43
C ASN A 156 -35.52 3.13 7.43
N LEU A 157 -35.45 1.79 7.41
CA LEU A 157 -34.21 1.05 7.52
C LEU A 157 -33.93 0.24 6.24
N GLY A 158 -32.79 0.44 5.65
CA GLY A 158 -32.24 -0.38 4.59
C GLY A 158 -30.90 -0.99 5.00
N LEU A 159 -30.63 -2.20 4.55
CA LEU A 159 -29.34 -2.89 4.69
C LEU A 159 -28.71 -3.04 3.32
N PHE A 160 -27.39 -3.01 3.27
CA PHE A 160 -26.67 -3.28 2.02
C PHE A 160 -25.35 -4.00 2.26
N VAL A 161 -24.90 -4.65 1.21
CA VAL A 161 -23.54 -5.16 1.04
C VAL A 161 -22.96 -4.55 -0.23
N GLU A 162 -21.70 -4.16 -0.17
CA GLU A 162 -20.91 -3.66 -1.29
C GLU A 162 -19.67 -4.53 -1.42
N GLY A 163 -19.38 -4.97 -2.63
CA GLY A 163 -18.13 -5.62 -2.97
C GLY A 163 -17.43 -4.81 -4.06
N THR A 164 -16.14 -4.54 -3.88
CA THR A 164 -15.30 -3.90 -4.88
C THR A 164 -14.07 -4.73 -5.18
N HIS A 165 -13.65 -4.70 -6.43
CA HIS A 165 -12.40 -5.26 -6.89
C HIS A 165 -11.74 -4.24 -7.82
N MET A 166 -10.51 -3.87 -7.50
CA MET A 166 -9.79 -2.85 -8.25
C MET A 166 -8.33 -3.23 -8.47
N LYS A 167 -7.76 -2.71 -9.55
CA LYS A 167 -6.34 -2.76 -9.83
C LYS A 167 -5.84 -1.34 -9.98
N TYR A 168 -5.00 -0.90 -9.05
CA TYR A 168 -4.31 0.38 -9.08
C TYR A 168 -2.84 0.19 -8.75
N TRP A 169 -1.97 0.87 -9.48
CA TRP A 169 -0.50 0.86 -9.26
C TRP A 169 0.07 -0.56 -9.16
N GLY A 170 -0.37 -1.45 -10.06
CA GLY A 170 0.04 -2.86 -10.04
C GLY A 170 -0.52 -3.70 -8.90
N LYS A 171 -1.30 -3.15 -7.98
CA LYS A 171 -1.89 -3.87 -6.86
C LYS A 171 -3.35 -4.22 -7.12
N LYS A 172 -3.73 -5.45 -6.75
CA LYS A 172 -5.14 -5.90 -6.77
C LYS A 172 -5.71 -5.78 -5.36
N ILE A 173 -6.80 -5.04 -5.23
CA ILE A 173 -7.45 -4.74 -3.96
C ILE A 173 -8.87 -5.28 -4.02
N TYR A 174 -9.27 -5.98 -2.96
CA TYR A 174 -10.63 -6.48 -2.74
C TYR A 174 -11.17 -5.86 -1.47
N GLU A 175 -12.39 -5.35 -1.54
CA GLU A 175 -13.05 -4.76 -0.39
C GLU A 175 -14.48 -5.27 -0.31
N VAL A 176 -14.95 -5.56 0.90
CA VAL A 176 -16.34 -5.88 1.18
C VAL A 176 -16.82 -5.00 2.33
N LYS A 177 -17.91 -4.29 2.10
CA LYS A 177 -18.54 -3.42 3.11
C LYS A 177 -19.95 -3.92 3.40
N PHE A 178 -20.32 -3.86 4.67
CA PHE A 178 -21.69 -4.03 5.14
C PHE A 178 -22.15 -2.74 5.77
N GLY A 179 -23.36 -2.34 5.49
CA GLY A 179 -23.86 -1.10 6.03
C GLY A 179 -25.38 -1.06 6.12
N PHE A 180 -25.86 0.01 6.76
CA PHE A 180 -27.27 0.32 6.84
C PHE A 180 -27.53 1.80 6.56
N ASN A 181 -28.68 2.07 5.99
CA ASN A 181 -29.18 3.41 5.77
C ASN A 181 -30.41 3.59 6.65
N TYR A 182 -30.42 4.62 7.49
CA TYR A 182 -31.58 4.97 8.30
C TYR A 182 -32.08 6.35 7.94
N LEU A 183 -33.34 6.42 7.56
CA LEU A 183 -33.99 7.65 7.17
C LEU A 183 -34.64 8.31 8.41
N ILE A 184 -34.14 9.47 8.78
CA ILE A 184 -34.63 10.27 9.90
C ILE A 184 -35.53 11.37 9.28
N PHE A 185 -36.83 11.35 9.62
CA PHE A 185 -37.80 12.40 9.24
C PHE A 185 -38.32 13.09 10.50
#